data_ed93c23e11fc2383b2c4ef67ae26686f
#
_entry.id   ed93c23e11fc2383b2c4ef67ae26686f
#
_cell.length_a   1.000
_cell.length_b   1.000
_cell.length_c   1.000
_cell.angle_alpha   90.00
_cell.angle_beta   90.00
_cell.angle_gamma   90.00
#
_symmetry.space_group_name_H-M   'P 1'
#
loop_
_entity.id
_entity.type
_entity.pdbx_description
1 polymer ?
#
loop_
_entity_poly.entity_id
_entity_poly.type
_entity_poly.pdbx_seq_one_letter_code
_entity_poly.pdbx_strand_id
1 'polypeptide(L)'
;MGLDAWIEVRAYDKKTHEKKLEMLVTNFRNYKHLQAYMEDLHYNKYDGIELFNTVPMEIDMADILDLEEACRNNMECYPDSFYNSRPFDGEFGEKEKILKTIKWCKIFLEANEDPDEELEYVIIYNCWW
;
A
#
# COMPACT_ATOMS: atom_id res chain seq x y z
N MET A 1 4.49 -7.03 20.06
CA MET A 1 5.10 -6.08 19.13
C MET A 1 4.03 -5.46 18.25
N GLY A 2 4.19 -4.20 17.91
CA GLY A 2 3.25 -3.51 17.05
C GLY A 2 3.49 -3.79 15.57
N LEU A 3 2.46 -3.65 14.78
CA LEU A 3 2.55 -3.68 13.34
C LEU A 3 2.83 -2.28 12.83
N ASP A 4 3.94 -2.09 12.13
CA ASP A 4 4.27 -0.85 11.43
C ASP A 4 4.23 -1.10 9.94
N ALA A 5 3.57 -0.20 9.22
CA ALA A 5 3.52 -0.24 7.77
C ALA A 5 3.67 1.18 7.22
N TRP A 6 4.13 1.28 5.98
CA TRP A 6 4.28 2.59 5.37
C TRP A 6 4.17 2.49 3.85
N ILE A 7 3.85 3.62 3.27
CA ILE A 7 3.85 3.81 1.82
C ILE A 7 4.96 4.77 1.48
N GLU A 8 5.77 4.41 0.51
CA GLU A 8 6.85 5.22 -0.01
C GLU A 8 6.80 5.29 -1.52
N VAL A 9 7.41 6.32 -2.07
CA VAL A 9 7.62 6.47 -3.51
C VAL A 9 9.09 6.23 -3.79
N ARG A 10 9.38 5.45 -4.82
CA ARG A 10 10.73 5.27 -5.33
C ARG A 10 10.76 5.69 -6.80
N ALA A 11 11.88 6.25 -7.20
CA ALA A 11 12.14 6.56 -8.60
C ALA A 11 13.37 5.80 -9.07
N TYR A 12 13.27 5.16 -10.20
CA TYR A 12 14.34 4.39 -10.81
C TYR A 12 14.68 4.96 -12.18
N ASP A 13 15.96 4.98 -12.52
CA ASP A 13 16.38 5.30 -13.88
C ASP A 13 15.89 4.21 -14.83
N LYS A 14 15.20 4.59 -15.90
CA LYS A 14 14.63 3.63 -16.85
C LYS A 14 15.67 2.81 -17.61
N LYS A 15 16.87 3.36 -17.78
CA LYS A 15 17.96 2.71 -18.51
C LYS A 15 18.81 1.83 -17.62
N THR A 16 19.21 2.34 -16.46
CA THR A 16 20.15 1.65 -15.56
C THR A 16 19.46 0.87 -14.47
N HIS A 17 18.17 1.14 -14.22
CA HIS A 17 17.38 0.59 -13.10
C HIS A 17 17.92 0.99 -11.72
N GLU A 18 18.76 2.02 -11.68
CA GLU A 18 19.31 2.53 -10.43
C GLU A 18 18.26 3.35 -9.69
N LYS A 19 18.16 3.11 -8.37
CA LYS A 19 17.25 3.89 -7.51
C LYS A 19 17.80 5.30 -7.32
N LYS A 20 17.04 6.30 -7.74
CA LYS A 20 17.42 7.71 -7.66
C LYS A 20 16.72 8.47 -6.54
N LEU A 21 15.55 8.00 -6.12
CA LEU A 21 14.75 8.67 -5.11
C LEU A 21 14.04 7.65 -4.25
N GLU A 22 13.94 7.96 -2.97
CA GLU A 22 13.11 7.21 -2.01
C GLU A 22 12.50 8.23 -1.05
N MET A 23 11.17 8.28 -0.98
CA MET A 23 10.46 9.26 -0.17
C MET A 23 9.31 8.61 0.59
N LEU A 24 9.28 8.80 1.89
CA LEU A 24 8.15 8.36 2.71
C LEU A 24 6.92 9.21 2.42
N VAL A 25 5.79 8.57 2.12
CA VAL A 25 4.52 9.27 1.92
C VAL A 25 3.75 9.33 3.24
N THR A 26 3.54 8.18 3.85
CA THR A 26 2.83 8.09 5.13
C THR A 26 3.14 6.76 5.80
N ASN A 27 2.86 6.68 7.09
CA ASN A 27 2.98 5.44 7.84
C ASN A 27 1.66 5.10 8.51
N PHE A 28 1.50 3.81 8.82
CA PHE A 28 0.33 3.26 9.51
C PHE A 28 0.81 2.41 10.68
N ARG A 29 0.15 2.55 11.81
CA ARG A 29 0.49 1.72 12.96
C ARG A 29 -0.73 0.93 13.43
N ASN A 30 -0.57 -0.39 13.49
CA ASN A 30 -1.64 -1.32 13.91
C ASN A 30 -2.88 -1.27 13.02
N TYR A 31 -2.74 -0.96 11.74
CA TYR A 31 -3.83 -1.00 10.77
C TYR A 31 -4.00 -2.44 10.28
N LYS A 32 -4.61 -3.27 11.12
CA LYS A 32 -4.68 -4.71 10.88
C LYS A 32 -5.54 -5.10 9.68
N HIS A 33 -6.61 -4.37 9.41
CA HIS A 33 -7.44 -4.63 8.24
C HIS A 33 -6.67 -4.32 6.95
N LEU A 34 -5.95 -3.20 6.92
CA LEU A 34 -5.10 -2.86 5.79
C LEU A 34 -4.02 -3.92 5.59
N GLN A 35 -3.39 -4.35 6.69
CA GLN A 35 -2.34 -5.37 6.61
C GLN A 35 -2.89 -6.70 6.07
N ALA A 36 -4.06 -7.12 6.52
CA ALA A 36 -4.70 -8.33 6.01
C ALA A 36 -4.94 -8.25 4.50
N TYR A 37 -5.45 -7.11 4.04
CA TYR A 37 -5.65 -6.86 2.62
C TYR A 37 -4.33 -6.93 1.84
N MET A 38 -3.30 -6.28 2.34
CA MET A 38 -2.00 -6.24 1.68
C MET A 38 -1.28 -7.59 1.70
N GLU A 39 -1.45 -8.38 2.76
CA GLU A 39 -0.92 -9.74 2.80
C GLU A 39 -1.56 -10.62 1.72
N ASP A 40 -2.87 -10.51 1.54
CA ASP A 40 -3.59 -11.22 0.50
C ASP A 40 -3.14 -10.79 -0.89
N LEU A 41 -2.99 -9.50 -1.09
CA LEU A 41 -2.47 -8.95 -2.35
C LEU A 41 -1.06 -9.45 -2.64
N HIS A 42 -0.18 -9.44 -1.64
CA HIS A 42 1.18 -9.94 -1.77
C HIS A 42 1.20 -11.43 -2.13
N TYR A 43 0.38 -12.23 -1.46
CA TYR A 43 0.25 -13.65 -1.74
C TYR A 43 -0.13 -13.88 -3.21
N ASN A 44 -1.11 -13.12 -3.69
CA ASN A 44 -1.59 -13.26 -5.06
C ASN A 44 -0.57 -12.77 -6.11
N LYS A 45 0.18 -11.73 -5.79
CA LYS A 45 1.20 -11.19 -6.71
C LYS A 45 2.43 -12.07 -6.84
N TYR A 46 2.83 -12.73 -5.75
CA TYR A 46 4.10 -13.47 -5.68
C TYR A 46 3.91 -14.95 -5.43
N ASP A 47 2.70 -15.46 -5.67
CA ASP A 47 2.35 -16.88 -5.57
C ASP A 47 2.68 -17.51 -4.21
N GLY A 48 2.64 -16.70 -3.14
CA GLY A 48 2.87 -17.17 -1.79
C GLY A 48 4.29 -17.61 -1.48
N ILE A 49 5.26 -17.23 -2.32
CA ILE A 49 6.65 -17.70 -2.20
C ILE A 49 7.36 -17.09 -1.00
N GLU A 50 7.06 -15.84 -0.64
CA GLU A 50 7.75 -15.13 0.42
C GLU A 50 6.82 -14.70 1.55
N LEU A 51 7.35 -14.69 2.78
CA LEU A 51 6.65 -14.06 3.89
C LEU A 51 6.64 -12.55 3.71
N PHE A 52 5.48 -11.95 3.90
CA PHE A 52 5.32 -10.51 3.76
C PHE A 52 5.69 -9.78 5.06
N ASN A 53 6.98 -9.74 5.34
CA ASN A 53 7.52 -8.98 6.46
C ASN A 53 8.83 -8.35 6.03
N THR A 54 8.92 -7.02 6.04
CA THR A 54 10.06 -6.24 5.57
C THR A 54 10.34 -6.37 4.06
N VAL A 55 9.44 -6.95 3.30
CA VAL A 55 9.58 -7.09 1.85
C VAL A 55 8.77 -5.99 1.17
N PRO A 56 9.41 -5.11 0.39
CA PRO A 56 8.70 -4.06 -0.33
C PRO A 56 7.80 -4.65 -1.42
N MET A 57 6.57 -4.15 -1.50
CA MET A 57 5.60 -4.57 -2.51
C MET A 57 5.20 -3.37 -3.34
N GLU A 58 5.44 -3.43 -4.65
CA GLU A 58 4.96 -2.40 -5.56
C GLU A 58 3.46 -2.49 -5.71
N ILE A 59 2.78 -1.34 -5.59
CA ILE A 59 1.34 -1.23 -5.85
C ILE A 59 1.11 -0.28 -7.02
N ASP A 60 0.42 -0.77 -8.03
CA ASP A 60 0.11 0.00 -9.24
C ASP A 60 -1.27 0.64 -9.15
N MET A 61 -1.69 1.33 -10.22
CA MET A 61 -2.99 2.00 -10.23
C MET A 61 -4.15 1.00 -10.06
N ALA A 62 -4.06 -0.18 -10.67
CA ALA A 62 -5.10 -1.19 -10.53
C ALA A 62 -5.23 -1.67 -9.07
N ASP A 63 -4.09 -1.87 -8.40
CA ASP A 63 -4.07 -2.25 -6.98
C ASP A 63 -4.70 -1.14 -6.12
N ILE A 64 -4.39 0.09 -6.42
CA ILE A 64 -4.90 1.25 -5.68
C ILE A 64 -6.41 1.39 -5.85
N LEU A 65 -6.94 1.18 -7.05
CA LEU A 65 -8.37 1.23 -7.30
C LEU A 65 -9.12 0.09 -6.59
N ASP A 66 -8.54 -1.09 -6.56
CA ASP A 66 -9.11 -2.22 -5.84
C ASP A 66 -9.11 -1.97 -4.33
N LEU A 67 -8.04 -1.41 -3.80
CA LEU A 67 -7.97 -1.03 -2.39
C LEU A 67 -9.02 0.03 -2.05
N GLU A 68 -9.21 1.00 -2.92
CA GLU A 68 -10.22 2.04 -2.74
C GLU A 68 -11.61 1.43 -2.61
N GLU A 69 -11.97 0.51 -3.50
CA GLU A 69 -13.25 -0.17 -3.46
C GLU A 69 -13.42 -0.97 -2.16
N ALA A 70 -12.41 -1.75 -1.79
CA ALA A 70 -12.45 -2.53 -0.55
C ALA A 70 -12.62 -1.61 0.67
N CYS A 71 -11.93 -0.48 0.70
CA CYS A 71 -12.01 0.49 1.77
C CYS A 71 -13.40 1.13 1.88
N ARG A 72 -13.99 1.49 0.74
CA ARG A 72 -15.35 2.05 0.70
C ARG A 72 -16.40 1.05 1.16
N ASN A 73 -16.14 -0.24 0.97
CA ASN A 73 -17.00 -1.33 1.44
C ASN A 73 -16.61 -1.80 2.85
N ASN A 74 -15.89 -0.96 3.61
CA ASN A 74 -15.50 -1.20 5.00
C ASN A 74 -14.72 -2.49 5.21
N MET A 75 -13.93 -2.91 4.21
CA MET A 75 -13.12 -4.14 4.29
C MET A 75 -13.96 -5.37 4.65
N GLU A 76 -15.15 -5.49 4.11
CA GLU A 76 -16.08 -6.57 4.46
C GLU A 76 -15.51 -7.96 4.20
N CYS A 77 -14.61 -8.10 3.25
CA CYS A 77 -13.95 -9.36 2.97
C CYS A 77 -12.89 -9.73 4.02
N TYR A 78 -12.60 -8.83 4.97
CA TYR A 78 -11.64 -9.06 6.05
C TYR A 78 -12.31 -8.78 7.39
N PRO A 79 -13.12 -9.72 7.91
CA PRO A 79 -13.88 -9.50 9.13
C PRO A 79 -12.95 -9.36 10.35
N ASP A 80 -13.45 -8.67 11.37
CA ASP A 80 -12.73 -8.39 12.60
C ASP A 80 -12.14 -9.65 13.27
N SER A 81 -12.86 -10.76 13.16
CA SER A 81 -12.42 -12.02 13.73
C SER A 81 -11.11 -12.55 13.14
N PHE A 82 -10.70 -12.02 12.01
CA PHE A 82 -9.46 -12.45 11.36
C PHE A 82 -8.22 -12.00 12.12
N TYR A 83 -8.21 -10.77 12.67
CA TYR A 83 -7.06 -10.24 13.40
C TYR A 83 -7.40 -9.78 14.80
N ASN A 84 -8.54 -9.13 14.99
CA ASN A 84 -9.00 -8.71 16.30
C ASN A 84 -10.47 -8.28 16.22
N SER A 85 -11.04 -7.90 17.36
CA SER A 85 -12.44 -7.52 17.48
C SER A 85 -12.74 -6.06 17.16
N ARG A 86 -11.72 -5.27 16.78
CA ARG A 86 -11.92 -3.85 16.50
C ARG A 86 -12.48 -3.66 15.10
N PRO A 87 -13.61 -2.95 14.94
CA PRO A 87 -14.18 -2.71 13.63
C PRO A 87 -13.28 -1.82 12.78
N PHE A 88 -13.35 -2.00 11.47
CA PHE A 88 -12.70 -1.10 10.53
C PHE A 88 -13.29 0.31 10.69
N ASP A 89 -12.45 1.32 10.58
CA ASP A 89 -12.84 2.72 10.75
C ASP A 89 -13.37 3.05 12.16
N GLY A 90 -12.84 2.36 13.18
CA GLY A 90 -13.19 2.65 14.56
C GLY A 90 -12.52 3.91 15.09
N GLU A 91 -11.92 3.82 16.28
CA GLU A 91 -11.35 4.96 17.00
C GLU A 91 -10.23 5.70 16.27
N PHE A 92 -9.56 5.07 15.33
CA PHE A 92 -8.31 5.58 14.76
C PHE A 92 -8.45 6.19 13.38
N GLY A 93 -9.67 6.28 12.84
CA GLY A 93 -9.89 6.90 11.54
C GLY A 93 -9.16 6.21 10.39
N GLU A 94 -9.03 4.90 10.44
CA GLU A 94 -8.30 4.13 9.43
C GLU A 94 -8.84 4.37 8.02
N LYS A 95 -10.15 4.32 7.87
CA LYS A 95 -10.79 4.49 6.56
C LYS A 95 -10.46 5.84 5.94
N GLU A 96 -10.58 6.92 6.73
CA GLU A 96 -10.30 8.26 6.25
C GLU A 96 -8.84 8.40 5.82
N LYS A 97 -7.92 7.93 6.65
CA LYS A 97 -6.48 8.01 6.34
C LYS A 97 -6.12 7.20 5.10
N ILE A 98 -6.66 6.00 4.97
CA ILE A 98 -6.43 5.16 3.80
C ILE A 98 -6.96 5.84 2.54
N LEU A 99 -8.18 6.37 2.58
CA LEU A 99 -8.76 7.07 1.43
C LEU A 99 -7.99 8.31 1.03
N LYS A 100 -7.50 9.09 2.00
CA LYS A 100 -6.63 10.24 1.71
C LYS A 100 -5.33 9.83 1.05
N THR A 101 -4.74 8.76 1.53
CA THR A 101 -3.50 8.21 0.96
C THR A 101 -3.74 7.73 -0.47
N ILE A 102 -4.84 7.02 -0.71
CA ILE A 102 -5.23 6.56 -2.04
C ILE A 102 -5.38 7.74 -3.00
N LYS A 103 -6.06 8.79 -2.57
CA LYS A 103 -6.23 9.99 -3.38
C LYS A 103 -4.89 10.59 -3.78
N TRP A 104 -3.99 10.70 -2.82
CA TRP A 104 -2.63 11.21 -3.08
C TRP A 104 -1.90 10.33 -4.09
N CYS A 105 -1.96 9.01 -3.92
CA CYS A 105 -1.30 8.07 -4.81
C CYS A 105 -1.84 8.16 -6.24
N LYS A 106 -3.16 8.29 -6.41
CA LYS A 106 -3.77 8.42 -7.73
C LYS A 106 -3.29 9.68 -8.44
N ILE A 107 -3.29 10.80 -7.75
CA ILE A 107 -2.83 12.08 -8.30
C ILE A 107 -1.34 11.98 -8.67
N PHE A 108 -0.53 11.40 -7.80
CA PHE A 108 0.89 11.25 -8.04
C PHE A 108 1.17 10.39 -9.27
N LEU A 109 0.53 9.24 -9.40
CA LEU A 109 0.75 8.35 -10.54
C LEU A 109 0.30 9.00 -11.85
N GLU A 110 -0.85 9.67 -11.85
CA GLU A 110 -1.33 10.37 -13.02
C GLU A 110 -0.39 11.52 -13.46
N ALA A 111 0.16 12.23 -12.49
CA ALA A 111 1.07 13.35 -12.77
C ALA A 111 2.43 12.89 -13.33
N ASN A 112 2.81 11.64 -13.09
CA ASN A 112 4.13 11.10 -13.45
C ASN A 112 4.06 10.00 -14.51
N GLU A 113 3.05 10.01 -15.36
CA GLU A 113 2.86 9.05 -16.46
C GLU A 113 3.61 9.40 -17.73
N ASP A 114 4.44 10.41 -17.74
CA ASP A 114 5.12 10.87 -18.95
C ASP A 114 6.07 9.78 -19.48
N PRO A 115 5.83 9.24 -20.70
CA PRO A 115 6.69 8.22 -21.27
C PRO A 115 8.08 8.73 -21.64
N ASP A 116 8.25 10.04 -21.80
CA ASP A 116 9.52 10.66 -22.12
C ASP A 116 10.36 10.98 -20.87
N GLU A 117 9.81 10.78 -19.68
CA GLU A 117 10.52 10.95 -18.43
C GLU A 117 11.65 9.94 -18.30
N GLU A 118 12.81 10.38 -17.82
CA GLU A 118 13.97 9.50 -17.60
C GLU A 118 13.79 8.58 -16.40
N LEU A 119 12.92 8.95 -15.47
CA LEU A 119 12.67 8.22 -14.24
C LEU A 119 11.34 7.51 -14.27
N GLU A 120 11.32 6.31 -13.73
CA GLU A 120 10.09 5.57 -13.48
C GLU A 120 9.75 5.68 -12.00
N TYR A 121 8.53 6.12 -11.71
CA TYR A 121 8.04 6.29 -10.34
C TYR A 121 7.15 5.12 -9.96
N VAL A 122 7.42 4.53 -8.81
CA VAL A 122 6.64 3.42 -8.27
C VAL A 122 6.22 3.73 -6.83
N ILE A 123 5.07 3.21 -6.44
CA ILE A 123 4.57 3.29 -5.08
C ILE A 123 4.81 1.95 -4.41
N ILE A 124 5.37 1.98 -3.21
CA ILE A 124 5.75 0.79 -2.46
C ILE A 124 5.00 0.75 -1.13
N TYR A 125 4.39 -0.40 -0.83
CA TYR A 125 3.90 -0.71 0.51
C TYR A 125 4.92 -1.62 1.19
N ASN A 126 5.29 -1.27 2.40
CA ASN A 126 6.22 -2.07 3.20
C ASN A 126 5.68 -2.19 4.61
N CYS A 127 6.05 -3.25 5.30
CA CYS A 127 5.57 -3.50 6.66
C CYS A 127 6.61 -4.24 7.48
N TRP A 128 6.45 -4.12 8.81
CA TRP A 128 7.31 -4.80 9.78
C TRP A 128 6.50 -5.14 11.02
N TRP A 129 6.55 -6.40 11.42
CA TRP A 129 5.91 -6.85 12.67
C TRP A 129 6.76 -7.86 13.43
#